data_1cfaf109270c033613de341131ef6f4c
#
_entry.id   1cfaf109270c033613de341131ef6f4c
#
_cell.length_a   1.000
_cell.length_b   1.000
_cell.length_c   1.000
_cell.angle_alpha   90.00
_cell.angle_beta   90.00
_cell.angle_gamma   90.00
#
_symmetry.space_group_name_H-M   'P 1'
#
loop_
_entity.id
_entity.type
_entity.pdbx_description
1 polymer ?
#
loop_
_entity_poly.entity_id
_entity_poly.type
_entity_poly.pdbx_seq_one_letter_code
_entity_poly.pdbx_strand_id
1 'polypeptide(L)'
;TPCQSSAASDVYKRQGVDALKKLVPFLDFQNSRFPIKGGLWQPRGGTVRHDAVAWGYAKEADSRGVDIIENCEVTNFLVKNGQCYGVETTKGLIKSKKIGVCVAGSSSRVMGKVGINLPIESHVLQAFVSEGLKPIIPGVITFGAGHFYVSQSNKGGLVFGVTLMAITPMHREETYR
;
A
#
# COMPACT_ATOMS: atom_id res chain seq x y z
N THR A 1 10.64 -25.99 -18.04
CA THR A 1 11.52 -25.43 -16.98
C THR A 1 11.20 -23.97 -16.87
N PRO A 2 10.65 -23.46 -15.73
CA PRO A 2 10.46 -22.05 -15.59
C PRO A 2 11.83 -21.36 -15.54
N CYS A 3 12.03 -20.38 -16.40
CA CYS A 3 13.22 -19.53 -16.42
C CYS A 3 13.28 -18.76 -15.08
N GLN A 4 14.11 -19.23 -14.16
CA GLN A 4 14.45 -18.48 -12.97
C GLN A 4 15.48 -17.43 -13.38
N SER A 5 15.07 -16.17 -13.36
CA SER A 5 16.02 -15.05 -13.43
C SER A 5 16.99 -15.17 -12.25
N SER A 6 18.30 -15.17 -12.51
CA SER A 6 19.36 -15.27 -11.49
C SER A 6 19.22 -14.21 -10.39
N ALA A 7 18.75 -13.01 -10.72
CA ALA A 7 18.46 -11.94 -9.76
C ALA A 7 17.30 -12.26 -8.80
N ALA A 8 16.33 -13.06 -9.21
CA ALA A 8 15.21 -13.47 -8.35
C ALA A 8 15.58 -14.61 -7.40
N SER A 9 16.56 -15.46 -7.76
CA SER A 9 17.00 -16.58 -6.92
C SER A 9 17.72 -16.15 -5.65
N ASP A 10 18.35 -14.97 -5.65
CA ASP A 10 19.04 -14.42 -4.47
C ASP A 10 18.07 -13.71 -3.50
N VAL A 11 16.91 -13.28 -3.99
CA VAL A 11 15.91 -12.55 -3.19
C VAL A 11 14.91 -13.51 -2.54
N TYR A 12 14.43 -14.51 -3.27
CA TYR A 12 13.42 -15.47 -2.80
C TYR A 12 13.96 -16.90 -2.79
N LYS A 13 13.79 -17.56 -1.64
CA LYS A 13 14.11 -18.98 -1.48
C LYS A 13 12.83 -19.80 -1.48
N ARG A 14 12.72 -20.75 -2.41
CA ARG A 14 11.62 -21.70 -2.44
C ARG A 14 11.75 -22.68 -1.27
N GLN A 15 10.70 -22.81 -0.47
CA GLN A 15 10.64 -23.67 0.70
C GLN A 15 9.58 -24.76 0.51
N GLY A 16 9.93 -25.99 0.85
CA GLY A 16 8.97 -27.07 1.02
C GLY A 16 8.22 -26.95 2.35
N VAL A 17 7.19 -27.78 2.52
CA VAL A 17 6.30 -27.76 3.69
C VAL A 17 7.07 -27.94 5.01
N ASP A 18 8.04 -28.86 5.07
CA ASP A 18 8.78 -29.12 6.31
C ASP A 18 9.69 -27.95 6.74
N ALA A 19 10.23 -27.23 5.77
CA ALA A 19 10.98 -26.00 6.05
C ALA A 19 10.04 -24.88 6.53
N LEU A 20 8.86 -24.78 5.95
CA LEU A 20 7.86 -23.80 6.38
C LEU A 20 7.36 -24.06 7.79
N LYS A 21 7.13 -25.33 8.19
CA LYS A 21 6.75 -25.70 9.57
C LYS A 21 7.78 -25.23 10.59
N LYS A 22 9.06 -25.22 10.21
CA LYS A 22 10.13 -24.70 11.09
C LYS A 22 10.16 -23.17 11.17
N LEU A 23 9.85 -22.50 10.06
CA LEU A 23 9.85 -21.03 10.00
C LEU A 23 8.62 -20.41 10.67
N VAL A 24 7.47 -21.07 10.54
CA VAL A 24 6.17 -20.58 11.02
C VAL A 24 5.41 -21.70 11.74
N PRO A 25 5.91 -22.15 12.89
CA PRO A 25 5.38 -23.33 13.60
C PRO A 25 3.96 -23.14 14.17
N PHE A 26 3.50 -21.91 14.25
CA PHE A 26 2.16 -21.57 14.74
C PHE A 26 1.07 -21.70 13.65
N LEU A 27 1.42 -21.94 12.39
CA LEU A 27 0.44 -22.20 11.33
C LEU A 27 -0.04 -23.65 11.35
N ASP A 28 -1.33 -23.84 11.14
CA ASP A 28 -1.90 -25.17 10.95
C ASP A 28 -1.71 -25.64 9.50
N PHE A 29 -0.87 -26.64 9.32
CA PHE A 29 -0.59 -27.24 8.02
C PHE A 29 -1.47 -28.47 7.73
N GLN A 30 -2.23 -28.98 8.72
CA GLN A 30 -2.96 -30.23 8.60
C GLN A 30 -4.43 -30.06 8.31
N ASN A 31 -5.08 -29.07 8.96
CA ASN A 31 -6.53 -28.87 8.91
C ASN A 31 -6.96 -27.78 7.92
N SER A 32 -6.05 -27.30 7.09
CA SER A 32 -6.37 -26.28 6.10
C SER A 32 -7.23 -26.82 4.97
N ARG A 33 -8.34 -26.13 4.67
CA ARG A 33 -9.17 -26.40 3.48
C ARG A 33 -8.34 -26.35 2.19
N PHE A 34 -7.31 -25.54 2.15
CA PHE A 34 -6.37 -25.42 1.05
C PHE A 34 -4.97 -25.84 1.52
N PRO A 35 -4.54 -27.08 1.22
CA PRO A 35 -3.26 -27.58 1.70
C PRO A 35 -2.10 -26.71 1.22
N ILE A 36 -1.24 -26.31 2.13
CA ILE A 36 -0.02 -25.55 1.82
C ILE A 36 0.99 -26.51 1.20
N LYS A 37 1.34 -26.29 -0.06
CA LYS A 37 2.30 -27.12 -0.83
C LYS A 37 3.74 -26.62 -0.74
N GLY A 38 3.95 -25.38 -0.35
CA GLY A 38 5.23 -24.72 -0.25
C GLY A 38 5.08 -23.22 -0.13
N GLY A 39 6.18 -22.51 -0.10
CA GLY A 39 6.19 -21.07 -0.03
C GLY A 39 7.46 -20.45 -0.60
N LEU A 40 7.41 -19.16 -0.77
CA LEU A 40 8.58 -18.34 -1.10
C LEU A 40 8.99 -17.57 0.15
N TRP A 41 10.22 -17.72 0.56
CA TRP A 41 10.78 -17.00 1.69
C TRP A 41 11.79 -15.96 1.23
N GLN A 42 11.59 -14.72 1.69
CA GLN A 42 12.51 -13.62 1.49
C GLN A 42 13.21 -13.28 2.82
N PRO A 43 14.41 -13.83 3.07
CA PRO A 43 15.10 -13.66 4.35
C PRO A 43 15.53 -12.21 4.64
N ARG A 44 15.65 -11.37 3.61
CA ARG A 44 15.99 -9.95 3.72
C ARG A 44 14.76 -9.03 3.71
N GLY A 45 13.56 -9.60 3.64
CA GLY A 45 12.31 -8.85 3.76
C GLY A 45 12.10 -8.38 5.20
N GLY A 46 11.21 -7.42 5.36
CA GLY A 46 10.86 -6.88 6.66
C GLY A 46 9.67 -5.96 6.60
N THR A 47 9.35 -5.37 7.76
CA THR A 47 8.35 -4.33 7.88
C THR A 47 9.01 -2.99 8.15
N VAL A 48 8.39 -1.93 7.67
CA VAL A 48 8.84 -0.57 7.92
C VAL A 48 7.69 0.24 8.51
N ARG A 49 7.99 1.10 9.44
CA ARG A 49 7.01 2.05 9.95
C ARG A 49 6.74 3.12 8.92
N HIS A 50 5.56 3.06 8.30
CA HIS A 50 5.16 3.97 7.23
C HIS A 50 5.14 5.44 7.68
N ASP A 51 4.74 5.71 8.92
CA ASP A 51 4.78 7.04 9.54
C ASP A 51 6.21 7.60 9.62
N ALA A 52 7.17 6.79 10.09
CA ALA A 52 8.57 7.20 10.16
C ALA A 52 9.17 7.48 8.79
N VAL A 53 8.79 6.71 7.77
CA VAL A 53 9.22 6.96 6.38
C VAL A 53 8.66 8.27 5.86
N ALA A 54 7.34 8.51 6.04
CA ALA A 54 6.71 9.75 5.60
C ALA A 54 7.33 10.97 6.27
N TRP A 55 7.52 10.93 7.59
CA TRP A 55 8.18 12.00 8.35
C TRP A 55 9.65 12.20 7.94
N GLY A 56 10.37 11.11 7.66
CA GLY A 56 11.75 11.19 7.19
C GLY A 56 11.85 11.93 5.86
N TYR A 57 11.00 11.61 4.89
CA TYR A 57 10.94 12.33 3.61
C TYR A 57 10.50 13.78 3.77
N ALA A 58 9.48 14.05 4.59
CA ALA A 58 9.00 15.40 4.84
C ALA A 58 10.10 16.27 5.46
N LYS A 59 10.78 15.78 6.49
CA LYS A 59 11.89 16.49 7.14
C LYS A 59 13.02 16.80 6.18
N GLU A 60 13.38 15.84 5.32
CA GLU A 60 14.44 16.06 4.35
C GLU A 60 14.03 17.03 3.24
N ALA A 61 12.78 17.00 2.82
CA ALA A 61 12.25 17.97 1.86
C ALA A 61 12.25 19.41 2.44
N ASP A 62 11.75 19.55 3.67
CA ASP A 62 11.76 20.84 4.39
C ASP A 62 13.17 21.42 4.54
N SER A 63 14.15 20.59 4.93
CA SER A 63 15.55 21.02 5.05
C SER A 63 16.18 21.50 3.73
N ARG A 64 15.58 21.13 2.60
CA ARG A 64 15.97 21.56 1.24
C ARG A 64 15.13 22.75 0.72
N GLY A 65 14.32 23.36 1.57
CA GLY A 65 13.52 24.54 1.23
C GLY A 65 12.22 24.22 0.51
N VAL A 66 11.68 23.01 0.69
CA VAL A 66 10.33 22.67 0.20
C VAL A 66 9.30 23.08 1.24
N ASP A 67 8.38 23.96 0.86
CA ASP A 67 7.26 24.33 1.71
C ASP A 67 6.24 23.19 1.79
N ILE A 68 5.99 22.68 2.99
CA ILE A 68 4.99 21.65 3.26
C ILE A 68 3.77 22.31 3.91
N ILE A 69 2.64 22.32 3.19
CA ILE A 69 1.43 22.96 3.63
C ILE A 69 0.40 21.89 4.02
N GLU A 70 0.32 21.58 5.29
CA GLU A 70 -0.64 20.64 5.84
C GLU A 70 -2.07 21.21 5.89
N ASN A 71 -3.07 20.33 5.92
CA ASN A 71 -4.49 20.71 5.99
C ASN A 71 -4.87 21.73 4.90
N CYS A 72 -4.36 21.50 3.68
CA CYS A 72 -4.55 22.35 2.51
C CYS A 72 -5.05 21.50 1.35
N GLU A 73 -6.35 21.37 1.22
CA GLU A 73 -6.97 20.61 0.15
C GLU A 73 -6.92 21.36 -1.17
N VAL A 74 -6.52 20.68 -2.25
CA VAL A 74 -6.63 21.20 -3.61
C VAL A 74 -8.06 21.01 -4.09
N THR A 75 -8.79 22.10 -4.23
CA THR A 75 -10.18 22.11 -4.65
C THR A 75 -10.34 22.14 -6.16
N ASN A 76 -9.42 22.81 -6.88
CA ASN A 76 -9.48 22.94 -8.34
C ASN A 76 -8.09 23.21 -8.94
N PHE A 77 -8.00 23.16 -10.27
CA PHE A 77 -6.82 23.58 -11.04
C PHE A 77 -7.09 24.86 -11.81
N LEU A 78 -6.08 25.71 -11.87
CA LEU A 78 -6.11 26.93 -12.66
C LEU A 78 -5.60 26.59 -14.07
N VAL A 79 -6.52 26.43 -15.01
CA VAL A 79 -6.20 26.06 -16.40
C VAL A 79 -6.61 27.20 -17.34
N LYS A 80 -5.70 27.58 -18.24
CA LYS A 80 -5.97 28.54 -19.32
C LYS A 80 -5.29 28.07 -20.60
N ASN A 81 -6.03 28.05 -21.70
CA ASN A 81 -5.53 27.62 -23.02
C ASN A 81 -4.82 26.24 -22.99
N GLY A 82 -5.39 25.28 -22.24
CA GLY A 82 -4.83 23.93 -22.09
C GLY A 82 -3.57 23.82 -21.20
N GLN A 83 -3.13 24.92 -20.59
CA GLN A 83 -1.99 24.93 -19.68
C GLN A 83 -2.45 25.17 -18.25
N CYS A 84 -1.92 24.35 -17.34
CA CYS A 84 -2.13 24.51 -15.91
C CYS A 84 -1.06 25.47 -15.34
N TYR A 85 -1.52 26.49 -14.60
CA TYR A 85 -0.64 27.51 -14.01
C TYR A 85 -0.79 27.65 -12.50
N GLY A 86 -1.53 26.77 -11.86
CA GLY A 86 -1.70 26.76 -10.42
C GLY A 86 -2.85 25.88 -9.96
N VAL A 87 -3.13 25.97 -8.67
CA VAL A 87 -4.24 25.29 -8.00
C VAL A 87 -5.00 26.23 -7.08
N GLU A 88 -6.29 25.97 -6.95
CA GLU A 88 -7.13 26.52 -5.90
C GLU A 88 -7.07 25.58 -4.69
N THR A 89 -6.94 26.14 -3.53
CA THR A 89 -6.88 25.37 -2.29
C THR A 89 -7.79 25.97 -1.22
N THR A 90 -8.04 25.22 -0.18
CA THR A 90 -8.78 25.71 1.01
C THR A 90 -8.06 26.84 1.72
N LYS A 91 -6.80 27.10 1.41
CA LYS A 91 -5.98 28.19 1.97
C LYS A 91 -5.66 29.30 0.97
N GLY A 92 -6.25 29.26 -0.22
CA GLY A 92 -6.05 30.27 -1.27
C GLY A 92 -5.44 29.70 -2.54
N LEU A 93 -4.98 30.60 -3.40
CA LEU A 93 -4.43 30.25 -4.71
C LEU A 93 -2.92 30.01 -4.64
N ILE A 94 -2.47 28.92 -5.20
CA ILE A 94 -1.04 28.62 -5.35
C ILE A 94 -0.71 28.57 -6.84
N LYS A 95 0.16 29.47 -7.28
CA LYS A 95 0.59 29.52 -8.68
C LYS A 95 1.84 28.69 -8.90
N SER A 96 1.86 27.91 -9.98
CA SER A 96 3.03 27.08 -10.36
C SER A 96 3.03 26.85 -11.87
N LYS A 97 4.22 26.78 -12.44
CA LYS A 97 4.42 26.43 -13.87
C LYS A 97 4.31 24.93 -14.13
N LYS A 98 4.48 24.10 -13.11
CA LYS A 98 4.42 22.64 -13.19
C LYS A 98 3.77 22.09 -11.94
N ILE A 99 2.91 21.12 -12.08
CA ILE A 99 2.18 20.49 -10.97
C ILE A 99 2.34 18.98 -11.09
N GLY A 100 2.84 18.37 -10.02
CA GLY A 100 2.87 16.92 -9.84
C GLY A 100 1.68 16.48 -9.00
N VAL A 101 0.94 15.48 -9.45
CA VAL A 101 -0.20 14.91 -8.72
C VAL A 101 0.20 13.56 -8.16
N CYS A 102 0.39 13.47 -6.83
CA CYS A 102 0.83 12.28 -6.11
C CYS A 102 -0.18 11.93 -5.00
N VAL A 103 -1.40 11.60 -5.38
CA VAL A 103 -2.55 11.43 -4.47
C VAL A 103 -3.09 9.99 -4.45
N ALA A 104 -2.28 9.03 -4.89
CA ALA A 104 -2.57 7.59 -4.87
C ALA A 104 -4.00 7.25 -5.34
N GLY A 105 -4.83 6.65 -4.51
CA GLY A 105 -6.20 6.25 -4.86
C GLY A 105 -7.13 7.40 -5.27
N SER A 106 -6.82 8.64 -4.91
CA SER A 106 -7.60 9.81 -5.34
C SER A 106 -7.21 10.35 -6.73
N SER A 107 -6.25 9.72 -7.42
CA SER A 107 -5.69 10.24 -8.69
C SER A 107 -6.75 10.45 -9.77
N SER A 108 -7.64 9.48 -10.01
CA SER A 108 -8.70 9.62 -11.02
C SER A 108 -9.66 10.76 -10.71
N ARG A 109 -10.07 10.89 -9.44
CA ARG A 109 -10.94 11.97 -8.99
C ARG A 109 -10.30 13.34 -9.17
N VAL A 110 -9.02 13.45 -8.82
CA VAL A 110 -8.29 14.72 -8.93
C VAL A 110 -8.03 15.09 -10.38
N MET A 111 -7.60 14.12 -11.21
CA MET A 111 -7.34 14.36 -12.63
C MET A 111 -8.62 14.60 -13.43
N GLY A 112 -9.75 14.05 -13.02
CA GLY A 112 -11.06 14.32 -13.60
C GLY A 112 -11.44 15.80 -13.56
N LYS A 113 -10.94 16.58 -12.59
CA LYS A 113 -11.16 18.04 -12.51
C LYS A 113 -10.57 18.83 -13.69
N VAL A 114 -9.61 18.25 -14.39
CA VAL A 114 -9.01 18.81 -15.62
C VAL A 114 -9.37 18.01 -16.88
N GLY A 115 -10.38 17.15 -16.79
CA GLY A 115 -10.86 16.37 -17.93
C GLY A 115 -9.98 15.18 -18.32
N ILE A 116 -9.04 14.79 -17.47
CA ILE A 116 -8.16 13.63 -17.71
C ILE A 116 -8.72 12.40 -17.02
N ASN A 117 -9.11 11.41 -17.78
CA ASN A 117 -9.56 10.11 -17.28
C ASN A 117 -8.37 9.17 -17.13
N LEU A 118 -8.11 8.72 -15.91
CA LEU A 118 -7.09 7.72 -15.63
C LEU A 118 -7.73 6.33 -15.47
N PRO A 119 -7.09 5.25 -15.95
CA PRO A 119 -7.56 3.89 -15.75
C PRO A 119 -7.19 3.37 -14.34
N ILE A 120 -7.53 4.15 -13.32
CA ILE A 120 -7.23 3.86 -11.90
C ILE A 120 -8.55 3.79 -11.16
N GLU A 121 -8.83 2.64 -10.54
CA GLU A 121 -9.96 2.43 -9.66
C GLU A 121 -9.46 2.23 -8.22
N SER A 122 -10.18 2.82 -7.28
CA SER A 122 -9.87 2.67 -5.85
C SER A 122 -10.78 1.62 -5.24
N HIS A 123 -10.18 0.67 -4.53
CA HIS A 123 -10.89 -0.36 -3.80
C HIS A 123 -10.71 -0.16 -2.30
N VAL A 124 -11.76 -0.40 -1.54
CA VAL A 124 -11.69 -0.38 -0.08
C VAL A 124 -11.05 -1.67 0.40
N LEU A 125 -9.98 -1.53 1.16
CA LEU A 125 -9.32 -2.64 1.85
C LEU A 125 -9.54 -2.50 3.35
N GLN A 126 -9.75 -3.64 4.01
CA GLN A 126 -9.86 -3.69 5.46
C GLN A 126 -8.56 -4.19 6.08
N ALA A 127 -8.09 -3.48 7.08
CA ALA A 127 -6.97 -3.90 7.91
C ALA A 127 -7.39 -3.88 9.38
N PHE A 128 -6.86 -4.82 10.13
CA PHE A 128 -7.16 -5.00 11.55
C PHE A 128 -5.87 -5.00 12.34
N VAL A 129 -5.96 -4.52 13.56
CA VAL A 129 -4.86 -4.55 14.53
C VAL A 129 -5.37 -5.16 15.81
N SER A 130 -4.66 -6.16 16.33
CA SER A 130 -4.98 -6.77 17.62
C SER A 130 -4.37 -5.97 18.78
N GLU A 131 -4.74 -6.33 19.99
CA GLU A 131 -3.96 -5.97 21.18
C GLU A 131 -2.53 -6.49 21.07
N GLY A 132 -1.65 -5.94 21.93
CA GLY A 132 -0.24 -6.33 21.96
C GLY A 132 -0.06 -7.74 22.50
N LEU A 133 0.68 -8.55 21.78
CA LEU A 133 1.05 -9.92 22.13
C LEU A 133 2.57 -10.04 22.26
N LYS A 134 3.03 -11.08 22.92
CA LYS A 134 4.46 -11.46 22.85
C LYS A 134 4.86 -11.71 21.39
N PRO A 135 6.13 -11.50 21.03
CA PRO A 135 6.60 -11.78 19.67
C PRO A 135 6.36 -13.25 19.28
N ILE A 136 5.55 -13.46 18.25
CA ILE A 136 5.20 -14.78 17.70
C ILE A 136 5.40 -14.88 16.19
N ILE A 137 5.30 -13.74 15.47
CA ILE A 137 5.46 -13.71 14.02
C ILE A 137 6.76 -13.00 13.66
N PRO A 138 7.79 -13.72 13.15
CA PRO A 138 9.11 -13.15 12.89
C PRO A 138 9.18 -12.31 11.62
N GLY A 139 8.11 -12.23 10.83
CA GLY A 139 8.09 -11.52 9.55
C GLY A 139 6.68 -11.24 9.06
N VAL A 140 6.55 -11.05 7.76
CA VAL A 140 5.23 -10.92 7.10
C VAL A 140 4.88 -12.23 6.43
N ILE A 141 3.71 -12.76 6.72
CA ILE A 141 3.15 -13.93 6.08
C ILE A 141 2.06 -13.46 5.12
N THR A 142 2.15 -13.85 3.87
CA THR A 142 1.14 -13.56 2.86
C THR A 142 0.60 -14.84 2.26
N PHE A 143 -0.67 -14.85 1.95
CA PHE A 143 -1.35 -15.93 1.27
C PHE A 143 -1.98 -15.42 -0.02
N GLY A 144 -1.32 -15.68 -1.16
CA GLY A 144 -1.64 -15.04 -2.42
C GLY A 144 -3.04 -15.32 -2.96
N ALA A 145 -3.55 -16.56 -2.78
CA ALA A 145 -4.88 -16.93 -3.27
C ALA A 145 -6.04 -16.20 -2.56
N GLY A 146 -5.82 -15.77 -1.31
CA GLY A 146 -6.83 -15.06 -0.52
C GLY A 146 -6.52 -13.59 -0.28
N HIS A 147 -5.47 -13.05 -0.91
CA HIS A 147 -4.99 -11.70 -0.63
C HIS A 147 -4.91 -11.37 0.87
N PHE A 148 -4.52 -12.37 1.64
CA PHE A 148 -4.37 -12.28 3.08
C PHE A 148 -2.93 -11.96 3.43
N TYR A 149 -2.74 -11.11 4.41
CA TYR A 149 -1.45 -10.95 5.05
C TYR A 149 -1.60 -10.85 6.57
N VAL A 150 -0.56 -11.25 7.27
CA VAL A 150 -0.40 -11.02 8.70
C VAL A 150 1.05 -10.70 9.01
N SER A 151 1.24 -9.73 9.88
CA SER A 151 2.54 -9.37 10.45
C SER A 151 2.37 -8.98 11.90
N GLN A 152 3.46 -8.85 12.63
CA GLN A 152 3.43 -8.33 13.99
C GLN A 152 4.20 -7.02 14.05
N SER A 153 3.57 -6.00 14.63
CA SER A 153 4.20 -4.71 14.81
C SER A 153 5.24 -4.76 15.93
N ASN A 154 6.14 -3.80 15.96
CA ASN A 154 7.13 -3.65 17.03
C ASN A 154 6.49 -3.35 18.41
N LYS A 155 5.22 -2.96 18.46
CA LYS A 155 4.42 -2.79 19.67
C LYS A 155 3.68 -4.07 20.09
N GLY A 156 3.88 -5.17 19.36
CA GLY A 156 3.30 -6.48 19.64
C GLY A 156 1.96 -6.76 18.99
N GLY A 157 1.22 -5.76 18.49
CA GLY A 157 -0.06 -5.96 17.82
C GLY A 157 0.09 -6.71 16.51
N LEU A 158 -0.78 -7.69 16.27
CA LEU A 158 -0.89 -8.33 14.96
C LEU A 158 -1.59 -7.37 14.00
N VAL A 159 -0.99 -7.16 12.85
CA VAL A 159 -1.57 -6.38 11.75
C VAL A 159 -1.92 -7.35 10.64
N PHE A 160 -3.19 -7.44 10.30
CA PHE A 160 -3.65 -8.35 9.27
C PHE A 160 -4.75 -7.72 8.42
N GLY A 161 -4.82 -8.14 7.18
CA GLY A 161 -5.84 -7.71 6.24
C GLY A 161 -6.25 -8.83 5.31
N VAL A 162 -7.49 -8.75 4.87
CA VAL A 162 -8.07 -9.65 3.87
C VAL A 162 -8.67 -8.77 2.79
N THR A 163 -8.28 -8.99 1.56
CA THR A 163 -9.04 -8.49 0.43
C THR A 163 -10.12 -9.52 0.13
N LEU A 164 -11.30 -9.32 0.66
CA LEU A 164 -12.45 -10.02 0.14
C LEU A 164 -12.67 -9.46 -1.27
N MET A 165 -12.29 -10.22 -2.30
CA MET A 165 -12.85 -10.03 -3.63
C MET A 165 -14.32 -10.47 -3.58
N ALA A 166 -15.14 -9.78 -2.83
CA ALA A 166 -16.52 -9.63 -3.20
C ALA A 166 -16.48 -8.75 -4.45
N ILE A 167 -16.66 -9.35 -5.61
CA ILE A 167 -17.09 -8.65 -6.81
C ILE A 167 -18.53 -8.21 -6.53
N THR A 168 -18.67 -7.26 -5.64
CA THR A 168 -19.86 -6.45 -5.55
C THR A 168 -19.50 -5.21 -6.33
N PRO A 169 -20.14 -4.94 -7.47
CA PRO A 169 -19.98 -3.66 -8.12
C PRO A 169 -20.46 -2.62 -7.10
N MET A 170 -19.51 -1.96 -6.44
CA MET A 170 -19.85 -0.76 -5.68
C MET A 170 -20.46 0.21 -6.68
N HIS A 171 -21.68 0.61 -6.40
CA HIS A 171 -22.44 1.53 -7.22
C HIS A 171 -21.55 2.71 -7.62
N ARG A 172 -21.36 2.90 -8.93
CA ARG A 172 -20.57 3.97 -9.53
C ARG A 172 -21.02 5.38 -9.10
N GLU A 173 -22.14 5.50 -8.42
CA GLU A 173 -22.77 6.80 -8.12
C GLU A 173 -22.30 7.45 -6.81
N GLU A 174 -21.72 6.70 -5.86
CA GLU A 174 -21.30 7.29 -4.58
C GLU A 174 -19.83 7.73 -4.52
N THR A 175 -19.04 7.38 -5.51
CA THR A 175 -17.62 7.74 -5.54
C THR A 175 -17.37 9.13 -6.15
N TYR A 176 -18.41 9.80 -6.68
CA TYR A 176 -18.32 11.07 -7.41
C TYR A 176 -19.16 12.21 -6.80
N ARG A 177 -19.50 12.14 -5.51
CA ARG A 177 -20.10 13.27 -4.79
C ARG A 177 -19.15 13.86 -3.77
#